data_5920acfc8969f6db4a76f45c51533021
#
_entry.id   5920acfc8969f6db4a76f45c51533021
#
_cell.length_a   1.000
_cell.length_b   1.000
_cell.length_c   1.000
_cell.angle_alpha   90.00
_cell.angle_beta   90.00
_cell.angle_gamma   90.00
#
_symmetry.space_group_name_H-M   'P 1'
#
loop_
_entity.id
_entity.type
_entity.pdbx_description
1 polymer ?
#
loop_
_entity_poly.entity_id
_entity_poly.type
_entity_poly.pdbx_seq_one_letter_code
_entity_poly.pdbx_strand_id
1 'polypeptide(L)'
;GFPRPVEHVVAEVCETAATASAASSKAKSTGKATPVSSFIRVPSDKLDALINLVGELVIANAGTVEQAKHLNHTAMLESTSAVAGLIEEIRDGALGLRMVQIGETFQRFQRVVRDTAMGLGKQIQLEISGEDTELDKSVVEKIGDPLMHLVRNALDHGLETPEERVAAGK
;
A
#
# COMPACT_ATOMS: atom_id res chain seq x y z
N GLY A 1 2.26 -4.50 -38.68
CA GLY A 1 1.06 -5.00 -38.07
C GLY A 1 1.08 -4.75 -36.57
N PHE A 2 0.43 -3.70 -36.14
CA PHE A 2 0.25 -3.42 -34.69
C PHE A 2 -0.98 -4.18 -34.19
N PRO A 3 -0.96 -4.75 -32.98
CA PRO A 3 -2.14 -5.40 -32.41
C PRO A 3 -3.19 -4.37 -32.00
N ARG A 4 -4.46 -4.74 -32.21
CA ARG A 4 -5.67 -3.98 -31.91
C ARG A 4 -5.85 -3.79 -30.39
N PRO A 5 -6.56 -2.74 -29.95
CA PRO A 5 -6.87 -2.50 -28.55
C PRO A 5 -7.84 -3.57 -28.03
N VAL A 6 -7.58 -4.03 -26.82
CA VAL A 6 -8.42 -5.00 -26.08
C VAL A 6 -9.74 -4.33 -25.66
N GLU A 7 -10.84 -4.95 -26.06
CA GLU A 7 -12.21 -4.58 -25.68
C GLU A 7 -12.42 -4.75 -24.18
N HIS A 8 -13.15 -3.80 -23.62
CA HIS A 8 -13.66 -3.82 -22.26
C HIS A 8 -14.52 -5.07 -22.01
N VAL A 9 -14.16 -5.87 -21.02
CA VAL A 9 -15.06 -6.84 -20.41
C VAL A 9 -15.61 -6.18 -19.14
N VAL A 10 -16.84 -5.66 -19.25
CA VAL A 10 -17.66 -5.23 -18.12
C VAL A 10 -18.29 -6.48 -17.53
N ALA A 11 -17.93 -6.87 -16.32
CA ALA A 11 -18.65 -7.88 -15.57
C ALA A 11 -19.81 -7.23 -14.83
N GLU A 12 -20.99 -7.43 -15.35
CA GLU A 12 -22.28 -7.11 -14.79
C GLU A 12 -22.59 -8.05 -13.62
N VAL A 13 -22.64 -7.53 -12.39
CA VAL A 13 -23.14 -8.29 -11.24
C VAL A 13 -24.57 -7.87 -10.96
N CYS A 14 -25.42 -8.84 -11.15
CA CYS A 14 -26.86 -8.86 -11.10
C CYS A 14 -27.43 -8.40 -9.75
N GLU A 15 -28.37 -7.50 -9.85
CA GLU A 15 -29.33 -7.02 -8.88
C GLU A 15 -30.33 -8.13 -8.51
N THR A 16 -30.54 -8.42 -7.24
CA THR A 16 -31.78 -9.01 -6.78
C THR A 16 -32.35 -8.22 -5.62
N ALA A 17 -33.40 -7.48 -5.95
CA ALA A 17 -34.29 -6.85 -5.02
C ALA A 17 -35.19 -7.86 -4.33
N ALA A 18 -35.43 -7.70 -3.05
CA ALA A 18 -36.60 -8.24 -2.38
C ALA A 18 -37.11 -7.26 -1.33
N THR A 19 -38.30 -6.75 -1.63
CA THR A 19 -39.20 -5.95 -0.82
C THR A 19 -39.74 -6.73 0.37
N ALA A 20 -39.86 -6.08 1.55
CA ALA A 20 -41.00 -6.19 2.44
C ALA A 20 -40.87 -5.22 3.62
N SER A 21 -41.73 -4.24 3.61
CA SER A 21 -42.85 -3.99 4.55
C SER A 21 -42.54 -3.51 5.98
N ALA A 22 -43.14 -2.39 6.25
CA ALA A 22 -43.16 -1.63 7.48
C ALA A 22 -43.76 -2.38 8.68
N ALA A 23 -43.19 -2.16 9.86
CA ALA A 23 -43.95 -2.07 11.10
C ALA A 23 -43.14 -1.28 12.16
N SER A 24 -43.80 -0.27 12.68
CA SER A 24 -43.46 0.57 13.80
C SER A 24 -43.27 -0.21 15.08
N SER A 25 -42.19 0.04 15.82
CA SER A 25 -42.27 0.10 17.28
C SER A 25 -41.05 0.84 17.87
N LYS A 26 -41.38 1.78 18.71
CA LYS A 26 -40.55 2.58 19.60
C LYS A 26 -39.78 1.66 20.55
N ALA A 27 -38.46 1.65 20.54
CA ALA A 27 -37.69 1.16 21.68
C ALA A 27 -36.31 1.83 21.73
N LYS A 28 -36.10 2.52 22.83
CA LYS A 28 -34.88 2.80 23.59
C LYS A 28 -33.54 2.79 22.81
N SER A 29 -32.95 3.97 22.72
CA SER A 29 -31.55 4.21 22.39
C SER A 29 -30.63 3.53 23.44
N THR A 30 -30.16 2.35 23.14
CA THR A 30 -28.91 1.84 23.72
C THR A 30 -27.79 2.27 22.79
N GLY A 31 -26.96 3.20 23.26
CA GLY A 31 -25.80 3.69 22.55
C GLY A 31 -24.89 2.53 22.21
N LYS A 32 -24.85 2.17 20.92
CA LYS A 32 -23.85 1.28 20.36
C LYS A 32 -22.54 2.06 20.37
N ALA A 33 -21.68 1.76 21.34
CA ALA A 33 -20.33 2.26 21.39
C ALA A 33 -19.65 1.85 20.07
N THR A 34 -19.46 2.78 19.14
CA THR A 34 -18.53 2.62 18.04
C THR A 34 -17.18 2.31 18.65
N PRO A 35 -16.46 1.26 18.19
CA PRO A 35 -15.11 1.03 18.65
C PRO A 35 -14.30 2.27 18.28
N VAL A 36 -13.88 3.02 19.29
CA VAL A 36 -12.92 4.10 19.13
C VAL A 36 -11.63 3.41 18.76
N SER A 37 -11.28 3.39 17.49
CA SER A 37 -9.96 2.94 17.04
C SER A 37 -8.93 3.90 17.65
N SER A 38 -8.31 3.47 18.74
CA SER A 38 -7.24 4.22 19.39
C SER A 38 -5.99 4.09 18.52
N PHE A 39 -5.67 5.13 17.77
CA PHE A 39 -4.42 5.20 17.03
C PHE A 39 -3.27 5.55 17.98
N ILE A 40 -2.23 4.72 17.97
CA ILE A 40 -0.99 4.99 18.68
C ILE A 40 0.02 5.50 17.66
N ARG A 41 0.55 6.71 17.86
CA ARG A 41 1.64 7.24 17.04
C ARG A 41 2.97 6.69 17.55
N VAL A 42 3.64 5.92 16.70
CA VAL A 42 5.00 5.45 16.95
C VAL A 42 5.96 6.24 16.07
N PRO A 43 7.00 6.88 16.63
CA PRO A 43 8.05 7.53 15.86
C PRO A 43 8.79 6.53 14.96
N SER A 44 9.11 6.91 13.73
CA SER A 44 9.76 6.01 12.76
C SER A 44 11.13 5.53 13.24
N ASP A 45 11.89 6.38 13.93
CA ASP A 45 13.20 6.05 14.51
C ASP A 45 13.13 4.89 15.52
N LYS A 46 12.02 4.78 16.25
CA LYS A 46 11.79 3.66 17.19
C LYS A 46 11.54 2.34 16.47
N LEU A 47 10.80 2.38 15.36
CA LEU A 47 10.58 1.19 14.53
C LEU A 47 11.87 0.79 13.82
N ASP A 48 12.66 1.74 13.33
CA ASP A 48 13.96 1.47 12.74
C ASP A 48 14.92 0.81 13.73
N ALA A 49 14.96 1.32 14.97
CA ALA A 49 15.75 0.72 16.04
C ALA A 49 15.30 -0.70 16.37
N LEU A 50 13.98 -0.96 16.39
CA LEU A 50 13.44 -2.30 16.62
C LEU A 50 13.84 -3.27 15.50
N ILE A 51 13.71 -2.87 14.25
CA ILE A 51 14.10 -3.70 13.09
C ILE A 51 15.59 -4.02 13.12
N ASN A 52 16.44 -3.06 13.48
CA ASN A 52 17.87 -3.29 13.64
C ASN A 52 18.18 -4.31 14.75
N LEU A 53 17.52 -4.20 15.90
CA LEU A 53 17.66 -5.17 16.98
C LEU A 53 17.22 -6.57 16.58
N VAL A 54 16.14 -6.69 15.80
CA VAL A 54 15.73 -7.98 15.24
C VAL A 54 16.80 -8.53 14.30
N GLY A 55 17.44 -7.68 13.48
CA GLY A 55 18.55 -8.08 12.63
C GLY A 55 19.74 -8.61 13.43
N GLU A 56 20.12 -7.96 14.53
CA GLU A 56 21.16 -8.43 15.44
C GLU A 56 20.78 -9.77 16.08
N LEU A 57 19.52 -9.95 16.44
CA LEU A 57 19.00 -11.19 17.02
C LEU A 57 19.07 -12.37 16.03
N VAL A 58 18.76 -12.12 14.74
CA VAL A 58 18.94 -13.11 13.66
C VAL A 58 20.39 -13.59 13.60
N ILE A 59 21.35 -12.65 13.63
CA ILE A 59 22.78 -12.96 13.55
C ILE A 59 23.23 -13.75 14.79
N ALA A 60 22.81 -13.35 15.99
CA ALA A 60 23.14 -14.02 17.23
C ALA A 60 22.58 -15.45 17.25
N ASN A 61 21.31 -15.63 16.83
CA ASN A 61 20.70 -16.95 16.75
C ASN A 61 21.42 -17.85 15.74
N ALA A 62 21.80 -17.32 14.58
CA ALA A 62 22.56 -18.08 13.57
C ALA A 62 23.89 -18.61 14.13
N GLY A 63 24.60 -17.80 14.92
CA GLY A 63 25.80 -18.23 15.63
C GLY A 63 25.54 -19.36 16.63
N THR A 64 24.43 -19.29 17.36
CA THR A 64 24.01 -20.32 18.32
C THR A 64 23.66 -21.64 17.63
N VAL A 65 22.95 -21.56 16.49
CA VAL A 65 22.61 -22.73 15.66
C VAL A 65 23.90 -23.42 15.17
N GLU A 66 24.89 -22.66 14.73
CA GLU A 66 26.15 -23.22 14.25
C GLU A 66 26.93 -23.94 15.38
N GLN A 67 26.96 -23.35 16.56
CA GLN A 67 27.56 -24.01 17.74
C GLN A 67 26.83 -25.30 18.12
N ALA A 68 25.47 -25.28 18.09
CA ALA A 68 24.65 -26.46 18.37
C ALA A 68 24.92 -27.60 17.38
N LYS A 69 25.13 -27.29 16.10
CA LYS A 69 25.54 -28.26 15.06
C LYS A 69 26.90 -28.86 15.35
N HIS A 70 27.88 -28.02 15.67
CA HIS A 70 29.23 -28.52 16.01
C HIS A 70 29.24 -29.45 17.21
N LEU A 71 28.39 -29.18 18.20
CA LEU A 71 28.26 -30.02 19.38
C LEU A 71 27.38 -31.25 19.18
N ASN A 72 26.75 -31.40 17.99
CA ASN A 72 25.77 -32.45 17.68
C ASN A 72 24.65 -32.55 18.75
N HIS A 73 24.21 -31.41 19.30
CA HIS A 73 23.25 -31.37 20.40
C HIS A 73 21.82 -31.14 19.86
N THR A 74 21.08 -32.23 19.62
CA THR A 74 19.76 -32.22 18.98
C THR A 74 18.75 -31.33 19.69
N ALA A 75 18.65 -31.43 21.03
CA ALA A 75 17.72 -30.60 21.78
C ALA A 75 18.04 -29.09 21.69
N MET A 76 19.31 -28.72 21.58
CA MET A 76 19.72 -27.34 21.37
C MET A 76 19.37 -26.85 19.96
N LEU A 77 19.49 -27.71 18.94
CA LEU A 77 19.08 -27.41 17.56
C LEU A 77 17.57 -27.19 17.48
N GLU A 78 16.77 -28.01 18.13
CA GLU A 78 15.33 -27.83 18.20
C GLU A 78 14.95 -26.50 18.88
N SER A 79 15.59 -26.20 20.00
CA SER A 79 15.34 -24.93 20.72
C SER A 79 15.73 -23.71 19.91
N THR A 80 16.88 -23.71 19.24
CA THR A 80 17.32 -22.60 18.40
C THR A 80 16.48 -22.45 17.14
N SER A 81 15.92 -23.54 16.59
CA SER A 81 14.97 -23.50 15.48
C SER A 81 13.65 -22.85 15.89
N ALA A 82 13.14 -23.17 17.10
CA ALA A 82 11.94 -22.51 17.63
C ALA A 82 12.18 -21.01 17.85
N VAL A 83 13.34 -20.62 18.36
CA VAL A 83 13.73 -19.20 18.49
C VAL A 83 13.79 -18.52 17.13
N ALA A 84 14.34 -19.17 16.10
CA ALA A 84 14.37 -18.63 14.75
C ALA A 84 12.95 -18.31 14.23
N GLY A 85 11.99 -19.21 14.45
CA GLY A 85 10.60 -18.98 14.07
C GLY A 85 10.00 -17.73 14.75
N LEU A 86 10.24 -17.58 16.06
CA LEU A 86 9.74 -16.40 16.80
C LEU A 86 10.41 -15.10 16.32
N ILE A 87 11.69 -15.12 15.96
CA ILE A 87 12.40 -13.97 15.42
C ILE A 87 11.77 -13.53 14.09
N GLU A 88 11.43 -14.49 13.22
CA GLU A 88 10.76 -14.20 11.94
C GLU A 88 9.37 -13.56 12.17
N GLU A 89 8.58 -14.10 13.10
CA GLU A 89 7.27 -13.53 13.44
C GLU A 89 7.41 -12.10 13.98
N ILE A 90 8.39 -11.83 14.85
CA ILE A 90 8.66 -10.48 15.37
C ILE A 90 9.08 -9.53 14.25
N ARG A 91 9.93 -10.01 13.34
CA ARG A 91 10.38 -9.22 12.18
C ARG A 91 9.20 -8.82 11.30
N ASP A 92 8.37 -9.79 10.94
CA ASP A 92 7.21 -9.56 10.06
C ASP A 92 6.20 -8.63 10.73
N GLY A 93 5.96 -8.79 12.03
CA GLY A 93 5.14 -7.88 12.81
C GLY A 93 5.71 -6.45 12.85
N ALA A 94 7.01 -6.30 13.06
CA ALA A 94 7.67 -5.00 13.08
C ALA A 94 7.63 -4.30 11.71
N LEU A 95 7.83 -5.07 10.63
CA LEU A 95 7.70 -4.57 9.26
C LEU A 95 6.26 -4.14 8.96
N GLY A 96 5.25 -4.94 9.37
CA GLY A 96 3.84 -4.59 9.20
C GLY A 96 3.46 -3.26 9.86
N LEU A 97 4.05 -2.93 11.02
CA LEU A 97 3.83 -1.64 11.68
C LEU A 97 4.38 -0.43 10.90
N ARG A 98 5.27 -0.67 9.94
CA ARG A 98 5.88 0.35 9.10
C ARG A 98 5.20 0.53 7.76
N MET A 99 4.32 -0.40 7.38
CA MET A 99 3.58 -0.34 6.13
C MET A 99 2.54 0.77 6.15
N VAL A 100 2.43 1.50 5.04
CA VAL A 100 1.44 2.54 4.82
C VAL A 100 0.78 2.34 3.46
N GLN A 101 -0.49 2.70 3.34
CA GLN A 101 -1.19 2.66 2.07
C GLN A 101 -0.64 3.72 1.12
N ILE A 102 -0.31 3.32 -0.11
CA ILE A 102 0.27 4.23 -1.12
C ILE A 102 -0.75 5.24 -1.63
N GLY A 103 -2.04 4.97 -1.46
CA GLY A 103 -3.14 5.81 -1.93
C GLY A 103 -3.04 7.27 -1.48
N GLU A 104 -2.65 7.52 -0.23
CA GLU A 104 -2.45 8.89 0.29
C GLU A 104 -1.41 9.67 -0.52
N THR A 105 -0.34 9.00 -0.97
CA THR A 105 0.70 9.60 -1.81
C THR A 105 0.16 9.94 -3.18
N PHE A 106 -0.66 9.06 -3.77
CA PHE A 106 -1.25 9.26 -5.08
C PHE A 106 -2.31 10.37 -5.13
N GLN A 107 -3.00 10.64 -4.03
CA GLN A 107 -3.93 11.78 -3.95
C GLN A 107 -3.23 13.13 -4.21
N ARG A 108 -1.97 13.26 -3.84
CA ARG A 108 -1.17 14.45 -4.16
C ARG A 108 -0.97 14.60 -5.67
N PHE A 109 -0.84 13.49 -6.41
CA PHE A 109 -0.66 13.51 -7.86
C PHE A 109 -1.90 14.01 -8.59
N GLN A 110 -3.10 13.65 -8.15
CA GLN A 110 -4.35 14.14 -8.73
C GLN A 110 -4.41 15.68 -8.75
N ARG A 111 -3.99 16.32 -7.67
CA ARG A 111 -3.96 17.79 -7.58
C ARG A 111 -2.95 18.37 -8.58
N VAL A 112 -1.71 17.86 -8.58
CA VAL A 112 -0.66 18.33 -9.48
C VAL A 112 -1.03 18.14 -10.95
N VAL A 113 -1.60 16.97 -11.29
CA VAL A 113 -2.07 16.70 -12.66
C VAL A 113 -3.12 17.69 -13.08
N ARG A 114 -4.13 17.97 -12.23
CA ARG A 114 -5.19 18.94 -12.51
C ARG A 114 -4.64 20.34 -12.73
N ASP A 115 -3.78 20.80 -11.82
CA ASP A 115 -3.24 22.16 -11.88
C ASP A 115 -2.34 22.34 -13.11
N THR A 116 -1.51 21.33 -13.43
CA THR A 116 -0.64 21.34 -14.61
C THR A 116 -1.44 21.27 -15.91
N ALA A 117 -2.45 20.38 -15.98
CA ALA A 117 -3.31 20.24 -17.14
C ALA A 117 -4.03 21.56 -17.47
N MET A 118 -4.56 22.26 -16.46
CA MET A 118 -5.18 23.58 -16.64
C MET A 118 -4.17 24.61 -17.18
N GLY A 119 -2.93 24.61 -16.63
CA GLY A 119 -1.89 25.54 -17.09
C GLY A 119 -1.42 25.30 -18.53
N LEU A 120 -1.47 24.05 -19.00
CA LEU A 120 -1.06 23.65 -20.34
C LEU A 120 -2.22 23.63 -21.35
N GLY A 121 -3.46 23.91 -20.93
CA GLY A 121 -4.64 23.81 -21.79
C GLY A 121 -4.94 22.39 -22.27
N LYS A 122 -4.47 21.36 -21.56
CA LYS A 122 -4.65 19.94 -21.90
C LYS A 122 -5.82 19.34 -21.12
N GLN A 123 -6.57 18.45 -21.76
CA GLN A 123 -7.62 17.66 -21.12
C GLN A 123 -7.07 16.30 -20.69
N ILE A 124 -6.89 16.10 -19.40
CA ILE A 124 -6.22 14.93 -18.84
C ILE A 124 -7.08 14.33 -17.74
N GLN A 125 -7.25 13.02 -17.79
CA GLN A 125 -7.86 12.22 -16.74
C GLN A 125 -6.79 11.30 -16.14
N LEU A 126 -6.59 11.38 -14.83
CA LEU A 126 -5.72 10.49 -14.08
C LEU A 126 -6.56 9.40 -13.42
N GLU A 127 -6.32 8.17 -13.80
CA GLU A 127 -6.89 6.99 -13.14
C GLU A 127 -5.81 6.35 -12.27
N ILE A 128 -6.17 6.06 -11.02
CA ILE A 128 -5.29 5.42 -10.05
C ILE A 128 -5.92 4.10 -9.64
N SER A 129 -5.15 3.03 -9.63
CA SER A 129 -5.57 1.72 -9.17
C SER A 129 -4.54 1.16 -8.19
N GLY A 130 -4.99 0.30 -7.26
CA GLY A 130 -4.11 -0.29 -6.24
C GLY A 130 -3.82 0.66 -5.08
N GLU A 131 -4.70 1.59 -4.76
CA GLU A 131 -4.56 2.55 -3.65
C GLU A 131 -4.41 1.86 -2.29
N ASP A 132 -4.99 0.66 -2.14
CA ASP A 132 -4.94 -0.15 -0.91
C ASP A 132 -3.61 -0.90 -0.74
N THR A 133 -2.70 -0.81 -1.72
CA THR A 133 -1.40 -1.47 -1.63
C THR A 133 -0.58 -0.86 -0.50
N GLU A 134 -0.11 -1.72 0.39
CA GLU A 134 0.75 -1.33 1.50
C GLU A 134 2.22 -1.42 1.08
N LEU A 135 2.97 -0.38 1.37
CA LEU A 135 4.40 -0.30 1.16
C LEU A 135 5.10 0.27 2.39
N ASP A 136 6.38 -0.06 2.53
CA ASP A 136 7.22 0.53 3.56
C ASP A 136 7.24 2.06 3.42
N LYS A 137 7.00 2.75 4.51
CA LYS A 137 6.93 4.22 4.55
C LYS A 137 8.17 4.88 3.97
N SER A 138 9.36 4.33 4.24
CA SER A 138 10.61 4.88 3.70
C SER A 138 10.73 4.74 2.18
N VAL A 139 10.13 3.69 1.61
CA VAL A 139 10.04 3.51 0.17
C VAL A 139 9.09 4.52 -0.43
N VAL A 140 7.88 4.65 0.17
CA VAL A 140 6.87 5.62 -0.29
C VAL A 140 7.41 7.05 -0.29
N GLU A 141 8.14 7.44 0.76
CA GLU A 141 8.77 8.76 0.85
C GLU A 141 9.83 8.99 -0.24
N LYS A 142 10.62 7.95 -0.56
CA LYS A 142 11.69 8.05 -1.57
C LYS A 142 11.19 8.02 -3.01
N ILE A 143 10.10 7.30 -3.30
CA ILE A 143 9.58 7.18 -4.66
C ILE A 143 8.65 8.34 -5.04
N GLY A 144 8.08 9.05 -4.07
CA GLY A 144 7.10 10.12 -4.31
C GLY A 144 7.60 11.19 -5.26
N ASP A 145 8.77 11.75 -5.01
CA ASP A 145 9.37 12.80 -5.82
C ASP A 145 9.78 12.33 -7.24
N PRO A 146 10.47 11.17 -7.42
CA PRO A 146 10.74 10.63 -8.74
C PRO A 146 9.47 10.36 -9.57
N LEU A 147 8.43 9.78 -8.94
CA LEU A 147 7.17 9.54 -9.64
C LEU A 147 6.48 10.85 -10.04
N MET A 148 6.49 11.84 -9.16
CA MET A 148 5.96 13.18 -9.48
C MET A 148 6.67 13.80 -10.68
N HIS A 149 7.99 13.64 -10.77
CA HIS A 149 8.77 14.11 -11.91
C HIS A 149 8.40 13.39 -13.21
N LEU A 150 8.21 12.05 -13.14
CA LEU A 150 7.77 11.27 -14.31
C LEU A 150 6.36 11.69 -14.77
N VAL A 151 5.44 11.87 -13.83
CA VAL A 151 4.08 12.35 -14.14
C VAL A 151 4.14 13.73 -14.81
N ARG A 152 4.93 14.66 -14.28
CA ARG A 152 5.10 15.99 -14.87
C ARG A 152 5.68 15.92 -16.28
N ASN A 153 6.72 15.12 -16.51
CA ASN A 153 7.30 14.93 -17.84
C ASN A 153 6.28 14.35 -18.84
N ALA A 154 5.45 13.40 -18.39
CA ALA A 154 4.37 12.85 -19.22
C ALA A 154 3.33 13.91 -19.57
N LEU A 155 2.98 14.80 -18.63
CA LEU A 155 2.04 15.90 -18.86
C LEU A 155 2.61 16.92 -19.84
N ASP A 156 3.86 17.30 -19.68
CA ASP A 156 4.51 18.34 -20.49
C ASP A 156 4.76 17.87 -21.94
N HIS A 157 5.33 16.68 -22.09
CA HIS A 157 5.86 16.19 -23.37
C HIS A 157 5.17 14.94 -23.90
N GLY A 158 4.46 14.19 -23.07
CA GLY A 158 3.85 12.90 -23.44
C GLY A 158 2.43 13.01 -24.00
N LEU A 159 1.74 14.12 -23.79
CA LEU A 159 0.34 14.30 -24.17
C LEU A 159 0.17 15.51 -25.10
N GLU A 160 -0.70 15.34 -26.08
CA GLU A 160 -1.07 16.38 -27.06
C GLU A 160 -2.15 17.32 -26.51
N THR A 161 -2.19 18.55 -26.98
CA THR A 161 -3.32 19.45 -26.73
C THR A 161 -4.57 18.98 -27.50
N PRO A 162 -5.80 19.41 -27.12
CA PRO A 162 -7.01 19.07 -27.86
C PRO A 162 -6.95 19.50 -29.33
N GLU A 163 -6.33 20.65 -29.62
CA GLU A 163 -6.18 21.16 -30.97
C GLU A 163 -5.24 20.29 -31.82
N GLU A 164 -4.10 19.87 -31.25
CA GLU A 164 -3.17 18.96 -31.90
C GLU A 164 -3.79 17.60 -32.20
N ARG A 165 -4.62 17.08 -31.28
CA ARG A 165 -5.34 15.83 -31.48
C ARG A 165 -6.34 15.91 -32.62
N VAL A 166 -7.13 16.96 -32.68
CA VAL A 166 -8.10 17.20 -33.76
C VAL A 166 -7.36 17.35 -35.09
N ALA A 167 -6.27 18.12 -35.13
CA ALA A 167 -5.45 18.29 -36.33
C ALA A 167 -4.84 16.96 -36.85
N ALA A 168 -4.53 16.05 -35.93
CA ALA A 168 -4.02 14.70 -36.22
C ALA A 168 -5.15 13.68 -36.52
N GLY A 169 -6.42 14.07 -36.53
CA GLY A 169 -7.57 13.20 -36.77
C GLY A 169 -7.90 12.24 -35.62
N LYS A 170 -7.51 12.58 -34.40
CA LYS A 170 -7.74 11.78 -33.20
C LYS A 170 -8.94 12.32 -32.39
#